data_79162478bbbf2e7701b9232a0eb57f81
#
_entry.id   79162478bbbf2e7701b9232a0eb57f81
#
_cell.length_a   1.000
_cell.length_b   1.000
_cell.length_c   1.000
_cell.angle_alpha   90.00
_cell.angle_beta   90.00
_cell.angle_gamma   90.00
#
_symmetry.space_group_name_H-M   'P 1'
#
loop_
_entity.id
_entity.type
_entity.pdbx_description
1 polymer ?
#
loop_
_entity_poly.entity_id
_entity_poly.type
_entity_poly.pdbx_seq_one_letter_code
_entity_poly.pdbx_strand_id
1 'polypeptide(L)'
;MEEYEAYVIEESLELANAGKYQNALSLAESGLNYFSSTEVTELAEIYRSYIPVLLGEMEMFQNNTDGGSWRSKTDKTDKYLEDNYGNTYSNSMSVGCGTVVYLVNFQYETFSGTVAFPKGLETDSYRTSATLKIYGDGVKIAEFTDVGEDTRPAAFSLDISSYEKITLEWTCKGANIWEDWGDFATIFDGVFAPEPKELPESV
;
A
#
# COMPACT_ATOMS: atom_id res chain seq x y z
N MET A 1 26.81 2.55 28.40
CA MET A 1 25.50 2.18 27.82
C MET A 1 24.54 3.37 27.84
N GLU A 2 24.42 4.08 28.99
CA GLU A 2 23.60 5.31 29.10
C GLU A 2 23.99 6.42 28.08
N GLU A 3 25.29 6.62 27.85
CA GLU A 3 25.77 7.61 26.87
C GLU A 3 25.35 7.24 25.41
N TYR A 4 25.29 5.95 25.07
CA TYR A 4 24.87 5.51 23.75
C TYR A 4 23.36 5.60 23.58
N GLU A 5 22.58 5.32 24.62
CA GLU A 5 21.13 5.51 24.61
C GLU A 5 20.77 6.99 24.42
N ALA A 6 21.41 7.89 25.18
CA ALA A 6 21.23 9.34 25.03
C ALA A 6 21.57 9.81 23.60
N TYR A 7 22.66 9.31 23.02
CA TYR A 7 23.02 9.59 21.62
C TYR A 7 21.93 9.14 20.63
N VAL A 8 21.39 7.91 20.81
CA VAL A 8 20.34 7.40 19.92
C VAL A 8 19.08 8.25 20.00
N ILE A 9 18.69 8.68 21.20
CA ILE A 9 17.53 9.55 21.42
C ILE A 9 17.75 10.90 20.71
N GLU A 10 18.83 11.59 21.00
CA GLU A 10 19.13 12.92 20.46
C GLU A 10 19.22 12.91 18.93
N GLU A 11 20.04 12.04 18.36
CA GLU A 11 20.28 11.97 16.91
C GLU A 11 19.00 11.53 16.16
N SER A 12 18.21 10.58 16.69
CA SER A 12 16.98 10.17 16.06
C SER A 12 15.92 11.26 16.06
N LEU A 13 15.83 12.07 17.12
CA LEU A 13 14.97 13.25 17.17
C LEU A 13 15.41 14.33 16.17
N GLU A 14 16.71 14.58 16.03
CA GLU A 14 17.21 15.50 15.00
C GLU A 14 16.86 15.05 13.59
N LEU A 15 17.00 13.76 13.31
CA LEU A 15 16.62 13.17 12.03
C LEU A 15 15.10 13.32 11.76
N ALA A 16 14.27 13.06 12.76
CA ALA A 16 12.82 13.19 12.65
C ALA A 16 12.39 14.65 12.46
N ASN A 17 12.97 15.60 13.20
CA ASN A 17 12.72 17.03 13.03
C ASN A 17 13.16 17.55 11.64
N ALA A 18 14.13 16.89 11.00
CA ALA A 18 14.51 17.13 9.63
C ALA A 18 13.63 16.42 8.59
N GLY A 19 12.54 15.75 9.00
CA GLY A 19 11.62 14.99 8.15
C GLY A 19 12.19 13.65 7.65
N LYS A 20 13.29 13.17 8.22
CA LYS A 20 13.97 11.93 7.81
C LYS A 20 13.52 10.74 8.66
N TYR A 21 12.20 10.51 8.71
CA TYR A 21 11.58 9.53 9.62
C TYR A 21 12.11 8.09 9.43
N GLN A 22 12.38 7.66 8.19
CA GLN A 22 12.95 6.34 7.93
C GLN A 22 14.34 6.17 8.55
N ASN A 23 15.18 7.22 8.50
CA ASN A 23 16.50 7.21 9.09
C ASN A 23 16.42 7.24 10.63
N ALA A 24 15.51 8.06 11.18
CA ALA A 24 15.25 8.13 12.61
C ALA A 24 14.79 6.76 13.15
N LEU A 25 13.84 6.11 12.47
CA LEU A 25 13.37 4.77 12.81
C LEU A 25 14.51 3.75 12.77
N SER A 26 15.30 3.73 11.69
CA SER A 26 16.42 2.80 11.54
C SER A 26 17.46 2.95 12.64
N LEU A 27 17.74 4.18 13.08
CA LEU A 27 18.66 4.45 14.18
C LEU A 27 18.09 3.97 15.53
N ALA A 28 16.83 4.27 15.82
CA ALA A 28 16.14 3.83 17.03
C ALA A 28 16.11 2.29 17.14
N GLU A 29 15.70 1.60 16.09
CA GLU A 29 15.66 0.13 16.02
C GLU A 29 17.06 -0.49 16.13
N SER A 30 18.09 0.14 15.53
CA SER A 30 19.49 -0.29 15.69
C SER A 30 19.94 -0.17 17.14
N GLY A 31 19.57 0.91 17.83
CA GLY A 31 19.88 1.08 19.26
C GLY A 31 19.27 -0.02 20.12
N LEU A 32 17.99 -0.35 19.87
CA LEU A 32 17.26 -1.40 20.61
C LEU A 32 17.88 -2.81 20.48
N ASN A 33 18.74 -3.05 19.50
CA ASN A 33 19.53 -4.29 19.44
C ASN A 33 20.62 -4.40 20.51
N TYR A 34 21.03 -3.28 21.10
CA TYR A 34 22.12 -3.22 22.08
C TYR A 34 21.67 -2.95 23.51
N PHE A 35 20.50 -2.31 23.68
CA PHE A 35 19.92 -2.00 24.99
C PHE A 35 18.39 -2.05 24.94
N SER A 36 17.76 -2.17 26.10
CA SER A 36 16.30 -2.06 26.24
C SER A 36 15.97 -0.68 26.79
N SER A 37 15.17 0.10 26.04
CA SER A 37 14.71 1.42 26.46
C SER A 37 13.24 1.59 26.06
N THR A 38 12.43 1.99 27.04
CA THR A 38 11.02 2.33 26.80
C THR A 38 10.92 3.58 25.93
N GLU A 39 11.75 4.58 26.21
CA GLU A 39 11.76 5.86 25.49
C GLU A 39 12.11 5.67 24.02
N VAL A 40 13.18 4.92 23.72
CA VAL A 40 13.57 4.63 22.32
C VAL A 40 12.52 3.78 21.60
N THR A 41 11.83 2.89 22.33
CA THR A 41 10.72 2.10 21.77
C THR A 41 9.54 3.00 21.38
N GLU A 42 9.17 3.93 22.27
CA GLU A 42 8.10 4.91 22.00
C GLU A 42 8.46 5.83 20.84
N LEU A 43 9.70 6.31 20.76
CA LEU A 43 10.19 7.09 19.61
C LEU A 43 10.12 6.30 18.31
N ALA A 44 10.52 5.04 18.29
CA ALA A 44 10.43 4.19 17.12
C ALA A 44 8.97 4.03 16.63
N GLU A 45 8.00 3.90 17.55
CA GLU A 45 6.57 3.86 17.21
C GLU A 45 6.08 5.20 16.65
N ILE A 46 6.54 6.33 17.22
CA ILE A 46 6.23 7.67 16.70
C ILE A 46 6.78 7.81 15.27
N TYR A 47 8.05 7.49 15.04
CA TYR A 47 8.65 7.62 13.71
C TYR A 47 7.96 6.72 12.68
N ARG A 48 7.58 5.51 13.06
CA ARG A 48 6.82 4.59 12.20
C ARG A 48 5.48 5.17 11.76
N SER A 49 4.84 5.99 12.62
CA SER A 49 3.58 6.66 12.29
C SER A 49 3.68 7.74 11.19
N TYR A 50 4.88 8.14 10.81
CA TYR A 50 5.12 9.05 9.68
C TYR A 50 5.50 8.34 8.38
N ILE A 51 5.61 7.01 8.39
CA ILE A 51 6.10 6.24 7.25
C ILE A 51 4.95 5.48 6.61
N PRO A 52 4.47 5.92 5.44
CA PRO A 52 3.47 5.18 4.69
C PRO A 52 4.00 3.82 4.21
N VAL A 53 3.12 2.83 4.15
CA VAL A 53 3.43 1.49 3.65
C VAL A 53 2.84 1.34 2.26
N LEU A 54 3.68 0.97 1.29
CA LEU A 54 3.22 0.70 -0.07
C LEU A 54 2.34 -0.55 -0.09
N LEU A 55 1.26 -0.51 -0.87
CA LEU A 55 0.32 -1.64 -0.99
C LEU A 55 1.03 -2.95 -1.34
N GLY A 56 2.05 -2.90 -2.21
CA GLY A 56 2.83 -4.07 -2.61
C GLY A 56 3.81 -4.59 -1.53
N GLU A 57 4.06 -3.81 -0.48
CA GLU A 57 4.92 -4.18 0.66
C GLU A 57 4.11 -4.63 1.88
N MET A 58 2.80 -4.36 1.86
CA MET A 58 1.89 -4.78 2.92
C MET A 58 1.69 -6.30 2.87
N GLU A 59 1.84 -6.95 4.01
CA GLU A 59 1.60 -8.39 4.12
C GLU A 59 0.12 -8.73 3.88
N MET A 60 -0.12 -9.69 3.00
CA MET A 60 -1.46 -10.18 2.72
C MET A 60 -1.87 -11.25 3.73
N PHE A 61 -2.92 -10.97 4.48
CA PHE A 61 -3.51 -11.95 5.40
C PHE A 61 -4.19 -13.10 4.66
N GLN A 62 -4.86 -12.79 3.56
CA GLN A 62 -5.55 -13.79 2.74
C GLN A 62 -5.48 -13.41 1.26
N ASN A 63 -5.25 -14.42 0.44
CA ASN A 63 -5.25 -14.29 -1.01
C ASN A 63 -6.06 -15.43 -1.62
N ASN A 64 -7.24 -15.10 -2.14
CA ASN A 64 -8.16 -16.03 -2.81
C ASN A 64 -8.41 -15.51 -4.22
N THR A 65 -7.36 -15.49 -5.05
CA THR A 65 -7.51 -15.17 -6.47
C THR A 65 -7.67 -16.46 -7.24
N ASP A 66 -8.73 -16.58 -8.05
CA ASP A 66 -8.95 -17.73 -8.89
C ASP A 66 -7.86 -17.81 -9.97
N GLY A 67 -6.95 -18.80 -9.83
CA GLY A 67 -5.95 -19.16 -10.84
C GLY A 67 -4.83 -18.13 -11.06
N GLY A 68 -4.81 -17.00 -10.39
CA GLY A 68 -3.85 -15.94 -10.57
C GLY A 68 -2.64 -16.05 -9.65
N SER A 69 -1.46 -16.12 -10.23
CA SER A 69 -0.26 -15.80 -9.49
C SER A 69 -0.26 -14.30 -9.17
N TRP A 70 -0.30 -13.97 -7.88
CA TRP A 70 -0.05 -12.62 -7.41
C TRP A 70 1.24 -12.09 -8.01
N ARG A 71 1.13 -11.01 -8.74
CA ARG A 71 2.27 -10.24 -9.18
C ARG A 71 2.23 -8.90 -8.47
N SER A 72 2.66 -8.89 -7.22
CA SER A 72 3.23 -7.69 -6.62
C SER A 72 4.50 -7.41 -7.42
N LYS A 73 4.41 -6.58 -8.44
CA LYS A 73 5.60 -6.16 -9.17
C LYS A 73 6.04 -4.82 -8.64
N THR A 74 6.86 -4.88 -7.60
CA THR A 74 7.92 -3.89 -7.36
C THR A 74 9.02 -3.99 -8.44
N ASP A 75 8.86 -4.87 -9.41
CA ASP A 75 9.75 -4.95 -10.55
C ASP A 75 9.61 -3.69 -11.39
N LYS A 76 10.66 -2.89 -11.37
CA LYS A 76 10.91 -1.67 -12.15
C LYS A 76 10.96 -1.92 -13.67
N THR A 77 10.03 -2.70 -14.18
CA THR A 77 9.85 -2.80 -15.62
C THR A 77 8.84 -1.72 -16.00
N ASP A 78 9.30 -0.71 -16.71
CA ASP A 78 8.54 0.49 -17.14
C ASP A 78 7.14 0.19 -17.71
N LYS A 79 6.94 -1.01 -18.22
CA LYS A 79 5.70 -1.48 -18.83
C LYS A 79 4.48 -1.48 -17.91
N TYR A 80 4.67 -1.58 -16.59
CA TYR A 80 3.57 -1.67 -15.61
C TYR A 80 3.46 -0.45 -14.71
N LEU A 81 4.26 0.59 -14.99
CA LEU A 81 4.26 1.86 -14.27
C LEU A 81 3.64 3.00 -15.10
N GLU A 82 2.99 2.66 -16.20
CA GLU A 82 2.29 3.61 -17.06
C GLU A 82 0.87 3.11 -17.31
N ASP A 83 -0.11 4.00 -17.22
CA ASP A 83 -1.49 3.69 -17.60
C ASP A 83 -1.73 3.93 -19.10
N ASN A 84 -2.89 3.53 -19.58
CA ASN A 84 -3.30 3.68 -20.97
C ASN A 84 -3.49 5.15 -21.43
N TYR A 85 -3.47 6.11 -20.50
CA TYR A 85 -3.51 7.55 -20.78
C TYR A 85 -2.12 8.21 -20.78
N GLY A 86 -1.06 7.43 -20.52
CA GLY A 86 0.32 7.92 -20.52
C GLY A 86 0.78 8.54 -19.18
N ASN A 87 0.01 8.38 -18.10
CA ASN A 87 0.48 8.77 -16.79
C ASN A 87 1.46 7.72 -16.25
N THR A 88 2.53 8.18 -15.59
CA THR A 88 3.56 7.34 -15.01
C THR A 88 3.48 7.36 -13.49
N TYR A 89 3.79 6.23 -12.85
CA TYR A 89 3.67 5.99 -11.43
C TYR A 89 4.95 5.38 -10.86
N SER A 90 5.14 5.49 -9.55
CA SER A 90 6.32 4.96 -8.87
C SER A 90 6.21 3.48 -8.54
N ASN A 91 4.98 3.00 -8.32
CA ASN A 91 4.68 1.59 -8.03
C ASN A 91 3.31 1.21 -8.59
N SER A 92 3.09 -0.08 -8.73
CA SER A 92 1.80 -0.61 -9.17
C SER A 92 1.55 -1.98 -8.58
N MET A 93 0.27 -2.29 -8.39
CA MET A 93 -0.19 -3.59 -7.95
C MET A 93 -1.33 -4.04 -8.85
N SER A 94 -1.08 -5.08 -9.62
CA SER A 94 -2.07 -5.74 -10.46
C SER A 94 -2.40 -7.11 -9.88
N VAL A 95 -3.66 -7.47 -9.94
CA VAL A 95 -4.16 -8.77 -9.49
C VAL A 95 -5.12 -9.36 -10.49
N GLY A 96 -5.16 -10.66 -10.55
CA GLY A 96 -6.24 -11.39 -11.23
C GLY A 96 -7.58 -11.24 -10.49
N CYS A 97 -8.64 -11.82 -11.07
CA CYS A 97 -9.95 -11.84 -10.41
C CYS A 97 -9.88 -12.60 -9.09
N GLY A 98 -10.55 -12.09 -8.09
CA GLY A 98 -10.56 -12.70 -6.76
C GLY A 98 -10.53 -11.69 -5.63
N THR A 99 -10.10 -12.14 -4.47
CA THR A 99 -10.16 -11.36 -3.24
C THR A 99 -8.84 -11.39 -2.49
N VAL A 100 -8.45 -10.22 -1.97
CA VAL A 100 -7.29 -10.07 -1.10
C VAL A 100 -7.67 -9.32 0.15
N VAL A 101 -7.12 -9.76 1.26
CA VAL A 101 -7.37 -9.18 2.57
C VAL A 101 -6.06 -8.72 3.21
N TYR A 102 -6.06 -7.48 3.68
CA TYR A 102 -5.01 -6.91 4.51
C TYR A 102 -5.54 -6.67 5.92
N LEU A 103 -4.75 -7.01 6.93
CA LEU A 103 -5.02 -6.62 8.31
C LEU A 103 -4.39 -5.26 8.55
N VAL A 104 -5.22 -4.24 8.68
CA VAL A 104 -4.79 -2.86 8.96
C VAL A 104 -4.85 -2.55 10.46
N ASN A 105 -5.61 -3.34 11.25
CA ASN A 105 -5.64 -3.32 12.71
C ASN A 105 -5.77 -1.90 13.31
N PHE A 106 -6.56 -1.02 12.67
CA PHE A 106 -6.75 0.38 13.09
C PHE A 106 -5.45 1.21 13.12
N GLN A 107 -4.39 0.78 12.40
CA GLN A 107 -3.07 1.42 12.44
C GLN A 107 -2.88 2.48 11.34
N TYR A 108 -3.80 2.52 10.39
CA TYR A 108 -3.72 3.41 9.24
C TYR A 108 -4.95 4.32 9.20
N GLU A 109 -4.70 5.61 8.92
CA GLU A 109 -5.74 6.60 8.74
C GLU A 109 -6.34 6.52 7.34
N THR A 110 -5.46 6.40 6.33
CA THR A 110 -5.92 6.44 4.94
C THR A 110 -5.36 5.31 4.09
N PHE A 111 -6.17 4.88 3.11
CA PHE A 111 -5.75 4.08 1.98
C PHE A 111 -5.99 4.88 0.71
N SER A 112 -4.95 5.14 -0.06
CA SER A 112 -5.01 5.95 -1.28
C SER A 112 -4.29 5.29 -2.45
N GLY A 113 -4.59 5.77 -3.66
CA GLY A 113 -3.97 5.30 -4.89
C GLY A 113 -4.73 5.77 -6.12
N THR A 114 -4.38 5.22 -7.27
CA THR A 114 -5.07 5.46 -8.54
C THR A 114 -5.44 4.13 -9.18
N VAL A 115 -6.71 3.93 -9.47
CA VAL A 115 -7.19 2.77 -10.22
C VAL A 115 -7.20 3.11 -11.70
N ALA A 116 -6.49 2.32 -12.50
CA ALA A 116 -6.44 2.50 -13.95
C ALA A 116 -6.17 1.19 -14.68
N PHE A 117 -6.34 1.23 -16.00
CA PHE A 117 -5.94 0.16 -16.91
C PHE A 117 -4.46 0.34 -17.28
N PRO A 118 -3.59 -0.66 -17.08
CA PRO A 118 -2.17 -0.52 -17.36
C PRO A 118 -1.89 -0.53 -18.88
N LYS A 119 -0.89 0.24 -19.30
CA LYS A 119 -0.46 0.35 -20.68
C LYS A 119 0.10 -0.98 -21.21
N GLY A 120 -0.27 -1.30 -22.44
CA GLY A 120 0.27 -2.45 -23.18
C GLY A 120 -0.27 -3.80 -22.73
N LEU A 121 -1.37 -3.83 -21.98
CA LEU A 121 -2.24 -4.99 -21.92
C LEU A 121 -3.06 -5.05 -23.20
N GLU A 122 -3.00 -6.19 -23.87
CA GLU A 122 -3.85 -6.43 -25.04
C GLU A 122 -5.23 -6.88 -24.53
N THR A 123 -6.26 -6.09 -24.86
CA THR A 123 -7.64 -6.53 -24.72
C THR A 123 -7.99 -7.43 -25.91
N ASP A 124 -8.37 -8.64 -25.65
CA ASP A 124 -8.99 -9.48 -26.68
C ASP A 124 -10.53 -9.34 -26.64
N SER A 125 -11.21 -9.93 -27.62
CA SER A 125 -12.68 -9.85 -27.71
C SER A 125 -13.43 -10.49 -26.54
N TYR A 126 -12.73 -11.12 -25.60
CA TYR A 126 -13.27 -11.84 -24.46
C TYR A 126 -13.00 -11.14 -23.12
N ARG A 127 -12.07 -10.17 -23.09
CA ARG A 127 -11.61 -9.50 -21.87
C ARG A 127 -11.68 -8.01 -22.06
N THR A 128 -12.62 -7.38 -21.41
CA THR A 128 -12.91 -5.96 -21.67
C THR A 128 -12.71 -5.05 -20.49
N SER A 129 -12.92 -5.54 -19.27
CA SER A 129 -12.82 -4.69 -18.08
C SER A 129 -12.81 -5.49 -16.79
N ALA A 130 -12.41 -4.85 -15.70
CA ALA A 130 -12.57 -5.35 -14.35
C ALA A 130 -13.31 -4.35 -13.46
N THR A 131 -13.93 -4.84 -12.40
CA THR A 131 -14.49 -4.01 -11.33
C THR A 131 -13.69 -4.30 -10.07
N LEU A 132 -13.16 -3.24 -9.47
CA LEU A 132 -12.53 -3.27 -8.16
C LEU A 132 -13.52 -2.75 -7.12
N LYS A 133 -13.78 -3.54 -6.08
CA LYS A 133 -14.50 -3.11 -4.88
C LYS A 133 -13.56 -3.15 -3.68
N ILE A 134 -13.68 -2.15 -2.82
CA ILE A 134 -12.91 -2.02 -1.60
C ILE A 134 -13.88 -2.06 -0.42
N TYR A 135 -13.59 -2.94 0.55
CA TYR A 135 -14.40 -3.10 1.74
C TYR A 135 -13.56 -2.86 2.99
N GLY A 136 -14.14 -2.18 3.99
CA GLY A 136 -13.66 -2.13 5.37
C GLY A 136 -14.55 -3.01 6.23
N ASP A 137 -14.01 -4.05 6.87
CA ASP A 137 -14.72 -5.03 7.71
C ASP A 137 -16.01 -5.58 7.07
N GLY A 138 -15.98 -5.80 5.74
CA GLY A 138 -17.11 -6.31 4.97
C GLY A 138 -18.11 -5.25 4.51
N VAL A 139 -17.95 -3.98 4.89
CA VAL A 139 -18.75 -2.87 4.38
C VAL A 139 -18.07 -2.28 3.15
N LYS A 140 -18.79 -2.18 2.02
CA LYS A 140 -18.24 -1.58 0.80
C LYS A 140 -18.02 -0.08 0.99
N ILE A 141 -16.77 0.37 0.82
CA ILE A 141 -16.34 1.77 1.00
C ILE A 141 -15.96 2.44 -0.33
N ALA A 142 -15.62 1.66 -1.36
CA ALA A 142 -15.41 2.18 -2.72
C ALA A 142 -15.71 1.12 -3.78
N GLU A 143 -15.98 1.59 -5.01
CA GLU A 143 -16.19 0.74 -6.19
C GLU A 143 -15.75 1.47 -7.45
N PHE A 144 -14.95 0.79 -8.29
CA PHE A 144 -14.48 1.25 -9.59
C PHE A 144 -14.96 0.24 -10.63
N THR A 145 -16.00 0.61 -11.37
CA THR A 145 -16.69 -0.30 -12.28
C THR A 145 -16.14 -0.21 -13.70
N ASP A 146 -16.12 -1.36 -14.38
CA ASP A 146 -15.78 -1.46 -15.80
C ASP A 146 -14.46 -0.75 -16.17
N VAL A 147 -13.42 -0.91 -15.31
CA VAL A 147 -12.08 -0.38 -15.58
C VAL A 147 -11.48 -1.14 -16.75
N GLY A 148 -11.36 -0.48 -17.89
CA GLY A 148 -10.88 -1.03 -19.15
C GLY A 148 -10.05 -0.01 -19.93
N GLU A 149 -9.72 -0.34 -21.18
CA GLU A 149 -8.82 0.46 -22.03
C GLU A 149 -9.27 1.92 -22.20
N ASP A 150 -10.59 2.17 -22.29
CA ASP A 150 -11.16 3.50 -22.47
C ASP A 150 -11.49 4.22 -21.13
N THR A 151 -11.22 3.56 -19.99
CA THR A 151 -11.56 4.11 -18.70
C THR A 151 -10.45 5.06 -18.21
N ARG A 152 -10.85 6.29 -17.84
CA ARG A 152 -9.90 7.26 -17.29
C ARG A 152 -9.42 6.83 -15.90
N PRO A 153 -8.14 7.07 -15.58
CA PRO A 153 -7.60 6.84 -14.25
C PRO A 153 -8.43 7.55 -13.18
N ALA A 154 -8.71 6.85 -12.09
CA ALA A 154 -9.49 7.34 -10.97
C ALA A 154 -8.66 7.30 -9.69
N ALA A 155 -8.24 8.48 -9.22
CA ALA A 155 -7.58 8.60 -7.93
C ALA A 155 -8.59 8.44 -6.78
N PHE A 156 -8.16 7.84 -5.68
CA PHE A 156 -8.96 7.70 -4.46
C PHE A 156 -8.13 7.96 -3.21
N SER A 157 -8.81 8.38 -2.15
CA SER A 157 -8.29 8.45 -0.79
C SER A 157 -9.45 8.12 0.15
N LEU A 158 -9.33 7.04 0.89
CA LEU A 158 -10.36 6.48 1.75
C LEU A 158 -9.91 6.59 3.20
N ASP A 159 -10.76 7.10 4.07
CA ASP A 159 -10.57 6.99 5.51
C ASP A 159 -10.79 5.53 5.91
N ILE A 160 -9.77 4.93 6.51
CA ILE A 160 -9.78 3.54 6.96
C ILE A 160 -9.46 3.40 8.45
N SER A 161 -9.42 4.48 9.19
CA SER A 161 -9.03 4.54 10.59
C SER A 161 -9.88 3.67 11.53
N SER A 162 -11.13 3.39 11.13
CA SER A 162 -12.09 2.61 11.91
C SER A 162 -12.16 1.13 11.55
N TYR A 163 -11.26 0.62 10.69
CA TYR A 163 -11.34 -0.76 10.22
C TYR A 163 -10.19 -1.62 10.75
N GLU A 164 -10.49 -2.89 11.04
CA GLU A 164 -9.50 -3.91 11.36
C GLU A 164 -8.87 -4.50 10.09
N LYS A 165 -9.70 -4.62 9.03
CA LYS A 165 -9.25 -5.21 7.76
C LYS A 165 -9.79 -4.49 6.54
N ILE A 166 -8.96 -4.45 5.50
CA ILE A 166 -9.34 -3.99 4.17
C ILE A 166 -9.35 -5.17 3.22
N THR A 167 -10.46 -5.32 2.49
CA THR A 167 -10.62 -6.35 1.48
C THR A 167 -10.71 -5.70 0.10
N LEU A 168 -9.87 -6.16 -0.81
CA LEU A 168 -9.91 -5.80 -2.22
C LEU A 168 -10.53 -6.96 -2.99
N GLU A 169 -11.62 -6.72 -3.72
CA GLU A 169 -12.30 -7.70 -4.56
C GLU A 169 -12.27 -7.27 -6.01
N TRP A 170 -11.66 -8.08 -6.86
CA TRP A 170 -11.67 -7.88 -8.31
C TRP A 170 -12.60 -8.87 -8.99
N THR A 171 -13.51 -8.35 -9.81
CA THR A 171 -14.38 -9.13 -10.67
C THR A 171 -14.06 -8.78 -12.12
N CYS A 172 -13.69 -9.76 -12.94
CA CYS A 172 -13.34 -9.55 -14.33
C CYS A 172 -14.53 -9.89 -15.24
N LYS A 173 -14.75 -9.09 -16.27
CA LYS A 173 -15.81 -9.28 -17.25
C LYS A 173 -15.20 -9.92 -18.50
N GLY A 174 -15.82 -10.99 -18.97
CA GLY A 174 -15.40 -11.70 -20.18
C GLY A 174 -14.25 -12.68 -20.01
N ALA A 175 -13.77 -12.93 -18.79
CA ALA A 175 -12.73 -13.93 -18.56
C ALA A 175 -13.26 -15.36 -18.80
N ASN A 176 -12.63 -16.10 -19.68
CA ASN A 176 -12.73 -17.55 -19.72
C ASN A 176 -11.93 -18.11 -18.53
N ILE A 177 -12.56 -18.89 -17.66
CA ILE A 177 -11.98 -19.48 -16.46
C ILE A 177 -10.74 -20.39 -16.67
N TRP A 178 -10.34 -20.59 -17.91
CA TRP A 178 -9.26 -21.49 -18.30
C TRP A 178 -7.96 -20.79 -18.76
N GLU A 179 -7.95 -19.46 -18.84
CA GLU A 179 -6.78 -18.71 -19.28
C GLU A 179 -6.40 -17.63 -18.26
N ASP A 180 -5.33 -17.87 -17.60
CA ASP A 180 -4.66 -17.21 -16.46
C ASP A 180 -4.15 -15.78 -16.73
N TRP A 181 -4.90 -14.84 -17.29
CA TRP A 181 -4.27 -13.58 -17.67
C TRP A 181 -5.16 -12.34 -17.52
N GLY A 182 -5.49 -11.98 -16.32
CA GLY A 182 -6.39 -10.86 -16.09
C GLY A 182 -5.86 -9.76 -15.17
N ASP A 183 -4.76 -9.10 -15.54
CA ASP A 183 -4.28 -7.90 -14.84
C ASP A 183 -5.01 -6.63 -15.32
N PHE A 184 -6.36 -6.60 -15.29
CA PHE A 184 -7.14 -5.55 -15.93
C PHE A 184 -7.33 -4.28 -15.13
N ALA A 185 -7.39 -4.35 -13.81
CA ALA A 185 -7.48 -3.17 -12.97
C ALA A 185 -6.28 -3.14 -12.04
N THR A 186 -5.47 -2.12 -12.20
CA THR A 186 -4.25 -1.91 -11.44
C THR A 186 -4.46 -0.78 -10.45
N ILE A 187 -3.99 -0.96 -9.23
CA ILE A 187 -3.83 0.13 -8.27
C ILE A 187 -2.40 0.65 -8.40
N PHE A 188 -2.27 1.87 -8.89
CA PHE A 188 -1.02 2.59 -8.99
C PHE A 188 -0.82 3.46 -7.75
N ASP A 189 0.42 3.55 -7.29
CA ASP A 189 0.84 4.31 -6.11
C ASP A 189 -0.08 4.05 -4.90
N GLY A 190 -0.45 2.77 -4.72
CA GLY A 190 -1.25 2.32 -3.59
C GLY A 190 -0.48 2.43 -2.28
N VAL A 191 -1.06 3.14 -1.29
CA VAL A 191 -0.40 3.46 -0.02
C VAL A 191 -1.38 3.37 1.14
N PHE A 192 -0.96 2.72 2.22
CA PHE A 192 -1.54 2.81 3.55
C PHE A 192 -0.75 3.85 4.36
N ALA A 193 -1.38 4.96 4.73
CA ALA A 193 -0.75 6.02 5.52
C ALA A 193 -1.29 5.98 6.96
N PRO A 194 -0.42 5.81 7.96
CA PRO A 194 -0.83 5.88 9.36
C PRO A 194 -1.14 7.33 9.78
N GLU A 195 -1.86 7.49 10.90
CA GLU A 195 -2.03 8.80 11.52
C GLU A 195 -0.72 9.21 12.21
N PRO A 196 -0.12 10.35 11.83
CA PRO A 196 1.10 10.82 12.46
C PRO A 196 0.90 11.13 13.95
N LYS A 197 1.72 10.54 14.83
CA LYS A 197 1.76 10.85 16.25
C LYS A 197 2.60 12.11 16.47
N GLU A 198 2.29 12.90 17.50
CA GLU A 198 3.09 14.08 17.85
C GLU A 198 4.53 13.70 18.21
N LEU A 199 5.49 14.41 17.64
CA LEU A 199 6.87 14.32 18.06
C LEU A 199 7.01 14.96 19.45
N PRO A 200 7.80 14.37 20.37
CA PRO A 200 8.10 15.02 21.65
C PRO A 200 8.84 16.34 21.41
N GLU A 201 8.54 17.33 22.24
CA GLU A 201 9.28 18.58 22.21
C GLU A 201 10.77 18.28 22.48
N SER A 202 11.65 18.85 21.63
CA SER A 202 13.10 18.71 21.82
C SER A 202 13.49 19.26 23.21
N VAL A 203 14.12 18.42 24.00
CA VAL A 203 14.65 18.78 25.33
C VAL A 203 15.82 19.74 25.22
#